data_fdec990b554701d6cba5df7578903202
#
_entry.id   fdec990b554701d6cba5df7578903202
#
_cell.length_a   1.000
_cell.length_b   1.000
_cell.length_c   1.000
_cell.angle_alpha   90.00
_cell.angle_beta   90.00
_cell.angle_gamma   90.00
#
_symmetry.space_group_name_H-M   'P 1'
#
loop_
_entity.id
_entity.type
_entity.pdbx_description
1 polymer ?
#
loop_
_entity_poly.entity_id
_entity_poly.type
_entity_poly.pdbx_seq_one_letter_code
_entity_poly.pdbx_strand_id
1 'polypeptide(L)'
;MKKVVTDQQKTTVKKVLDYIRRYWFYLGLSIVLAAVTVALTLYIPILTGRAVDLIITKGQVDFAGILVILERMAVVILLTAAAQWIMNACNTKITYNVIRDIRKEAFERIEHLPLKYIDSHSYGEVVSRVIADVDQFADGLLMGFTQFFTGIVTIFGTLIFMLTISVNITVAVVVITPLSLFVASFIAKKTFSMFKLQSETRGEQTAFIEEMVGNQKVVQAFSHEDEALEQFDEINGRLQKYSLRAIFFSSITNPATRFINSLVYATVGVIGAFLAIRGSITVGQLSSLLSYANQYTKPFNEISGVITELQNALACAARVFELIEEPVEKPDAESAKVLEKADGSVELSHVYFSYTPEQKLIEDFNLSVQPGQRVAIVGPTGCGKTTLINLLMRFYDVNSGEIRVSGTPIDEMTRKSLRSNYGMVLQETWLRSGTIRENITMGKPDATEEEIIAAAKASHAHSFIKRLPKGYDTVISEDGGSLSQGQKQLLCITRVMLCLPPMLILDEATSSIDTRTEIKIQEAFARMMKGRTSFIVAHRLSTIREADIILVMRDGNIVEQGKHEELLEKNGFYAKLYNSQFAK
;
A
#
# COMPACT_ATOMS: atom_id res chain seq x y z
N MET A 1 5.80 -23.24 -12.31
CA MET A 1 5.21 -21.90 -12.25
C MET A 1 3.68 -21.86 -12.45
N LYS A 2 3.08 -22.33 -13.55
CA LYS A 2 1.60 -22.28 -13.74
C LYS A 2 0.78 -22.95 -12.61
N LYS A 3 1.22 -24.06 -12.01
CA LYS A 3 0.52 -24.76 -10.91
C LYS A 3 0.54 -23.97 -9.59
N VAL A 4 1.67 -23.33 -9.27
CA VAL A 4 1.84 -22.53 -8.04
C VAL A 4 0.99 -21.27 -8.09
N VAL A 5 0.96 -20.56 -9.23
CA VAL A 5 0.11 -19.38 -9.43
C VAL A 5 -1.38 -19.72 -9.28
N THR A 6 -1.80 -20.91 -9.78
CA THR A 6 -3.20 -21.36 -9.67
C THR A 6 -3.60 -21.68 -8.22
N ASP A 7 -2.69 -22.24 -7.41
CA ASP A 7 -2.97 -22.57 -6.01
C ASP A 7 -3.00 -21.31 -5.12
N GLN A 8 -2.12 -20.34 -5.36
CA GLN A 8 -2.14 -19.04 -4.67
C GLN A 8 -3.43 -18.27 -4.97
N GLN A 9 -3.87 -18.25 -6.23
CA GLN A 9 -5.14 -17.63 -6.61
C GLN A 9 -6.34 -18.28 -5.91
N LYS A 10 -6.39 -19.62 -5.82
CA LYS A 10 -7.46 -20.33 -5.10
C LYS A 10 -7.49 -19.96 -3.62
N THR A 11 -6.32 -19.84 -2.98
CA THR A 11 -6.21 -19.45 -1.59
C THR A 11 -6.72 -18.01 -1.39
N THR A 12 -6.32 -17.08 -2.28
CA THR A 12 -6.80 -15.68 -2.26
C THR A 12 -8.31 -15.61 -2.43
N VAL A 13 -8.88 -16.33 -3.40
CA VAL A 13 -10.35 -16.37 -3.60
C VAL A 13 -11.06 -16.89 -2.35
N LYS A 14 -10.54 -17.94 -1.70
CA LYS A 14 -11.12 -18.46 -0.46
C LYS A 14 -11.14 -17.39 0.65
N LYS A 15 -10.02 -16.67 0.84
CA LYS A 15 -9.93 -15.58 1.82
C LYS A 15 -10.94 -14.47 1.52
N VAL A 16 -11.01 -14.03 0.27
CA VAL A 16 -12.01 -13.04 -0.18
C VAL A 16 -13.43 -13.50 0.14
N LEU A 17 -13.76 -14.77 -0.12
CA LEU A 17 -15.07 -15.33 0.19
C LEU A 17 -15.35 -15.35 1.69
N ASP A 18 -14.35 -15.58 2.54
CA ASP A 18 -14.50 -15.56 4.00
C ASP A 18 -14.85 -14.14 4.51
N TYR A 19 -14.27 -13.08 3.93
CA TYR A 19 -14.68 -11.71 4.23
C TYR A 19 -16.09 -11.40 3.73
N ILE A 20 -16.44 -11.82 2.51
CA ILE A 20 -17.78 -11.62 1.93
C ILE A 20 -18.83 -12.38 2.74
N ARG A 21 -18.50 -13.56 3.26
CA ARG A 21 -19.41 -14.39 4.06
C ARG A 21 -19.95 -13.66 5.29
N ARG A 22 -19.23 -12.69 5.85
CA ARG A 22 -19.73 -11.84 6.96
C ARG A 22 -20.97 -11.02 6.54
N TYR A 23 -21.16 -10.80 5.23
CA TYR A 23 -22.24 -10.02 4.64
C TYR A 23 -23.22 -10.86 3.81
N TRP A 24 -23.36 -12.16 4.14
CA TRP A 24 -24.12 -13.14 3.37
C TRP A 24 -25.58 -12.72 3.10
N PHE A 25 -26.22 -11.99 4.03
CA PHE A 25 -27.58 -11.50 3.86
C PHE A 25 -27.69 -10.54 2.68
N TYR A 26 -26.81 -9.55 2.58
CA TYR A 26 -26.78 -8.61 1.45
C TYR A 26 -26.40 -9.31 0.14
N LEU A 27 -25.53 -10.30 0.19
CA LEU A 27 -25.15 -11.11 -0.96
C LEU A 27 -26.37 -11.91 -1.48
N GLY A 28 -27.08 -12.61 -0.60
CA GLY A 28 -28.29 -13.35 -0.96
C GLY A 28 -29.38 -12.44 -1.55
N LEU A 29 -29.60 -11.29 -0.92
CA LEU A 29 -30.54 -10.28 -1.42
C LEU A 29 -30.13 -9.74 -2.81
N SER A 30 -28.84 -9.46 -3.01
CA SER A 30 -28.31 -9.00 -4.31
C SER A 30 -28.51 -10.05 -5.41
N ILE A 31 -28.28 -11.33 -5.12
CA ILE A 31 -28.49 -12.43 -6.06
C ILE A 31 -29.98 -12.54 -6.48
N VAL A 32 -30.88 -12.49 -5.50
CA VAL A 32 -32.32 -12.53 -5.77
C VAL A 32 -32.76 -11.32 -6.60
N LEU A 33 -32.33 -10.12 -6.22
CA LEU A 33 -32.64 -8.89 -6.96
C LEU A 33 -32.02 -8.89 -8.37
N ALA A 34 -30.83 -9.47 -8.58
CA ALA A 34 -30.27 -9.64 -9.91
C ALA A 34 -31.15 -10.53 -10.80
N ALA A 35 -31.62 -11.66 -10.27
CA ALA A 35 -32.54 -12.54 -10.99
C ALA A 35 -33.89 -11.85 -11.32
N VAL A 36 -34.45 -11.11 -10.35
CA VAL A 36 -35.69 -10.34 -10.54
C VAL A 36 -35.47 -9.24 -11.59
N THR A 37 -34.39 -8.46 -11.48
CA THR A 37 -34.09 -7.39 -12.43
C THR A 37 -33.93 -7.92 -13.86
N VAL A 38 -33.21 -9.04 -14.02
CA VAL A 38 -33.06 -9.68 -15.34
C VAL A 38 -34.40 -10.20 -15.86
N ALA A 39 -35.19 -10.88 -15.05
CA ALA A 39 -36.51 -11.39 -15.45
C ALA A 39 -37.45 -10.25 -15.90
N LEU A 40 -37.53 -9.17 -15.13
CA LEU A 40 -38.33 -7.99 -15.49
C LEU A 40 -37.80 -7.30 -16.75
N THR A 41 -36.48 -7.15 -16.91
CA THR A 41 -35.86 -6.57 -18.11
C THR A 41 -36.15 -7.42 -19.35
N LEU A 42 -36.11 -8.75 -19.23
CA LEU A 42 -36.43 -9.68 -20.32
C LEU A 42 -37.92 -9.79 -20.61
N TYR A 43 -38.80 -9.37 -19.72
CA TYR A 43 -40.24 -9.32 -19.94
C TYR A 43 -40.63 -8.12 -20.83
N ILE A 44 -39.87 -7.02 -20.83
CA ILE A 44 -40.17 -5.82 -21.63
C ILE A 44 -40.27 -6.13 -23.15
N PRO A 45 -39.35 -6.88 -23.78
CA PRO A 45 -39.48 -7.26 -25.19
C PRO A 45 -40.77 -8.03 -25.53
N ILE A 46 -41.25 -8.87 -24.61
CA ILE A 46 -42.54 -9.56 -24.80
C ILE A 46 -43.70 -8.57 -24.85
N LEU A 47 -43.73 -7.61 -23.90
CA LEU A 47 -44.75 -6.56 -23.89
C LEU A 47 -44.69 -5.70 -25.16
N THR A 48 -43.47 -5.33 -25.59
CA THR A 48 -43.26 -4.61 -26.86
C THR A 48 -43.76 -5.41 -28.05
N GLY A 49 -43.46 -6.72 -28.11
CA GLY A 49 -43.96 -7.59 -29.16
C GLY A 49 -45.50 -7.68 -29.18
N ARG A 50 -46.11 -7.82 -28.01
CA ARG A 50 -47.59 -7.81 -27.92
C ARG A 50 -48.19 -6.49 -28.36
N ALA A 51 -47.55 -5.36 -28.07
CA ALA A 51 -48.02 -4.05 -28.55
C ALA A 51 -47.93 -3.95 -30.07
N VAL A 52 -46.85 -4.50 -30.66
CA VAL A 52 -46.69 -4.58 -32.15
C VAL A 52 -47.78 -5.44 -32.76
N ASP A 53 -48.16 -6.56 -32.14
CA ASP A 53 -49.19 -7.44 -32.65
C ASP A 53 -50.60 -6.83 -32.62
N LEU A 54 -50.84 -5.76 -31.84
CA LEU A 54 -52.08 -4.98 -31.84
C LEU A 54 -52.17 -3.97 -33.00
N ILE A 55 -51.11 -3.80 -33.77
CA ILE A 55 -51.05 -2.97 -34.98
C ILE A 55 -51.27 -3.88 -36.18
N ILE A 56 -52.53 -4.19 -36.50
CA ILE A 56 -52.87 -5.26 -37.45
C ILE A 56 -52.73 -4.77 -38.87
N THR A 57 -53.37 -3.64 -39.23
CA THR A 57 -53.32 -3.03 -40.59
C THR A 57 -53.52 -1.51 -40.48
N LYS A 58 -53.24 -0.81 -41.63
CA LYS A 58 -53.47 0.64 -41.74
C LYS A 58 -54.94 0.99 -41.39
N GLY A 59 -55.15 1.73 -40.32
CA GLY A 59 -56.48 2.12 -39.80
C GLY A 59 -57.12 1.14 -38.83
N GLN A 60 -56.52 -0.01 -38.54
CA GLN A 60 -57.01 -0.98 -37.56
C GLN A 60 -55.98 -1.15 -36.42
N VAL A 61 -55.83 -0.13 -35.61
CA VAL A 61 -54.93 -0.14 -34.45
C VAL A 61 -55.76 -0.16 -33.18
N ASP A 62 -55.55 -1.13 -32.30
CA ASP A 62 -56.19 -1.17 -30.99
C ASP A 62 -55.44 -0.27 -30.00
N PHE A 63 -55.74 1.03 -30.02
CA PHE A 63 -55.13 2.01 -29.11
C PHE A 63 -55.44 1.73 -27.64
N ALA A 64 -56.62 1.16 -27.32
CA ALA A 64 -56.98 0.84 -25.95
C ALA A 64 -56.13 -0.32 -25.40
N GLY A 65 -55.93 -1.36 -26.20
CA GLY A 65 -55.04 -2.47 -25.86
C GLY A 65 -53.58 -2.03 -25.72
N ILE A 66 -53.10 -1.16 -26.64
CA ILE A 66 -51.75 -0.61 -26.56
C ILE A 66 -51.54 0.22 -25.27
N LEU A 67 -52.55 1.05 -24.89
CA LEU A 67 -52.45 1.85 -23.66
C LEU A 67 -52.28 0.97 -22.41
N VAL A 68 -53.05 -0.12 -22.32
CA VAL A 68 -52.94 -1.09 -21.21
C VAL A 68 -51.53 -1.74 -21.17
N ILE A 69 -50.95 -2.03 -22.35
CA ILE A 69 -49.59 -2.58 -22.41
C ILE A 69 -48.59 -1.53 -21.97
N LEU A 70 -48.73 -0.26 -22.39
CA LEU A 70 -47.87 0.84 -21.97
C LEU A 70 -47.90 1.07 -20.45
N GLU A 71 -49.08 1.04 -19.82
CA GLU A 71 -49.20 1.10 -18.37
C GLU A 71 -48.46 -0.05 -17.67
N ARG A 72 -48.62 -1.30 -18.17
CA ARG A 72 -47.86 -2.45 -17.65
C ARG A 72 -46.35 -2.28 -17.83
N MET A 73 -45.92 -1.78 -19.00
CA MET A 73 -44.52 -1.50 -19.24
C MET A 73 -43.96 -0.46 -18.26
N ALA A 74 -44.71 0.61 -18.02
CA ALA A 74 -44.30 1.64 -17.06
C ALA A 74 -44.10 1.05 -15.65
N VAL A 75 -45.04 0.22 -15.18
CA VAL A 75 -44.94 -0.49 -13.90
C VAL A 75 -43.68 -1.40 -13.86
N VAL A 76 -43.50 -2.21 -14.91
CA VAL A 76 -42.34 -3.12 -15.00
C VAL A 76 -41.00 -2.33 -14.99
N ILE A 77 -40.94 -1.23 -15.72
CA ILE A 77 -39.74 -0.36 -15.76
C ILE A 77 -39.46 0.22 -14.35
N LEU A 78 -40.50 0.72 -13.66
CA LEU A 78 -40.33 1.26 -12.30
C LEU A 78 -39.88 0.19 -11.31
N LEU A 79 -40.46 -1.00 -11.38
CA LEU A 79 -40.04 -2.13 -10.54
C LEU A 79 -38.60 -2.57 -10.85
N THR A 80 -38.23 -2.61 -12.14
CA THR A 80 -36.86 -2.92 -12.56
C THR A 80 -35.86 -1.88 -12.03
N ALA A 81 -36.18 -0.60 -12.16
CA ALA A 81 -35.35 0.49 -11.66
C ALA A 81 -35.17 0.43 -10.13
N ALA A 82 -36.27 0.16 -9.39
CA ALA A 82 -36.22 0.01 -7.94
C ALA A 82 -35.35 -1.21 -7.52
N ALA A 83 -35.58 -2.37 -8.17
CA ALA A 83 -34.80 -3.59 -7.91
C ALA A 83 -33.29 -3.38 -8.21
N GLN A 84 -32.98 -2.76 -9.34
CA GLN A 84 -31.62 -2.43 -9.73
C GLN A 84 -30.95 -1.47 -8.74
N TRP A 85 -31.67 -0.44 -8.29
CA TRP A 85 -31.15 0.51 -7.31
C TRP A 85 -30.83 -0.17 -5.97
N ILE A 86 -31.75 -0.99 -5.44
CA ILE A 86 -31.56 -1.73 -4.19
C ILE A 86 -30.39 -2.72 -4.34
N MET A 87 -30.30 -3.43 -5.47
CA MET A 87 -29.20 -4.36 -5.77
C MET A 87 -27.85 -3.63 -5.75
N ASN A 88 -27.75 -2.49 -6.43
CA ASN A 88 -26.52 -1.69 -6.47
C ASN A 88 -26.14 -1.17 -5.06
N ALA A 89 -27.13 -0.74 -4.27
CA ALA A 89 -26.91 -0.33 -2.88
C ALA A 89 -26.36 -1.49 -2.02
N CYS A 90 -26.89 -2.71 -2.19
CA CYS A 90 -26.38 -3.90 -1.52
C CYS A 90 -24.94 -4.22 -1.94
N ASN A 91 -24.66 -4.22 -3.25
CA ASN A 91 -23.30 -4.49 -3.79
C ASN A 91 -22.28 -3.47 -3.28
N THR A 92 -22.62 -2.18 -3.32
CA THR A 92 -21.79 -1.11 -2.79
C THR A 92 -21.54 -1.31 -1.30
N LYS A 93 -22.57 -1.64 -0.52
CA LYS A 93 -22.43 -1.86 0.93
C LYS A 93 -21.55 -3.07 1.24
N ILE A 94 -21.67 -4.18 0.51
CA ILE A 94 -20.78 -5.35 0.65
C ILE A 94 -19.35 -4.93 0.37
N THR A 95 -19.10 -4.33 -0.80
CA THR A 95 -17.76 -3.96 -1.27
C THR A 95 -17.06 -3.05 -0.26
N TYR A 96 -17.66 -1.93 0.10
CA TYR A 96 -17.00 -0.96 0.99
C TYR A 96 -16.85 -1.44 2.43
N ASN A 97 -17.73 -2.32 2.93
CA ASN A 97 -17.54 -2.92 4.24
C ASN A 97 -16.39 -3.95 4.23
N VAL A 98 -16.30 -4.80 3.21
CA VAL A 98 -15.18 -5.76 3.06
C VAL A 98 -13.86 -5.00 2.98
N ILE A 99 -13.81 -3.92 2.21
CA ILE A 99 -12.61 -3.09 2.05
C ILE A 99 -12.23 -2.39 3.34
N ARG A 100 -13.19 -1.82 4.06
CA ARG A 100 -12.94 -1.24 5.38
C ARG A 100 -12.31 -2.27 6.32
N ASP A 101 -12.84 -3.50 6.36
CA ASP A 101 -12.35 -4.55 7.25
C ASP A 101 -10.94 -4.99 6.86
N ILE A 102 -10.66 -5.18 5.56
CA ILE A 102 -9.33 -5.53 5.05
C ILE A 102 -8.32 -4.40 5.32
N ARG A 103 -8.69 -3.14 5.04
CA ARG A 103 -7.81 -1.98 5.26
C ARG A 103 -7.47 -1.81 6.73
N LYS A 104 -8.47 -2.00 7.61
CA LYS A 104 -8.26 -1.96 9.07
C LYS A 104 -7.28 -3.04 9.51
N GLU A 105 -7.47 -4.29 9.07
CA GLU A 105 -6.63 -5.42 9.44
C GLU A 105 -5.19 -5.27 8.88
N ALA A 106 -5.06 -4.75 7.64
CA ALA A 106 -3.76 -4.45 7.06
C ALA A 106 -3.02 -3.35 7.84
N PHE A 107 -3.72 -2.29 8.26
CA PHE A 107 -3.13 -1.24 9.07
C PHE A 107 -2.75 -1.73 10.48
N GLU A 108 -3.63 -2.48 11.13
CA GLU A 108 -3.32 -3.11 12.43
C GLU A 108 -2.10 -4.04 12.34
N ARG A 109 -1.95 -4.73 11.21
CA ARG A 109 -0.77 -5.58 10.97
C ARG A 109 0.50 -4.76 10.87
N ILE A 110 0.50 -3.65 10.11
CA ILE A 110 1.67 -2.77 9.95
C ILE A 110 2.21 -2.29 11.31
N GLU A 111 1.33 -1.92 12.23
CA GLU A 111 1.71 -1.45 13.57
C GLU A 111 2.43 -2.53 14.42
N HIS A 112 2.30 -3.80 14.04
CA HIS A 112 2.86 -4.95 14.76
C HIS A 112 3.94 -5.70 13.96
N LEU A 113 4.31 -5.21 12.77
CA LEU A 113 5.37 -5.82 11.97
C LEU A 113 6.75 -5.61 12.62
N PRO A 114 7.66 -6.59 12.51
CA PRO A 114 9.04 -6.40 12.92
C PRO A 114 9.72 -5.35 12.03
N LEU A 115 10.64 -4.57 12.61
CA LEU A 115 11.37 -3.52 11.88
C LEU A 115 12.10 -4.09 10.65
N LYS A 116 12.53 -5.35 10.72
CA LYS A 116 13.12 -6.09 9.59
C LYS A 116 12.28 -6.05 8.32
N TYR A 117 10.95 -6.15 8.47
CA TYR A 117 10.04 -6.09 7.32
C TYR A 117 10.04 -4.69 6.69
N ILE A 118 9.93 -3.66 7.54
CA ILE A 118 9.92 -2.26 7.10
C ILE A 118 11.24 -1.88 6.43
N ASP A 119 12.38 -2.30 6.99
CA ASP A 119 13.70 -2.03 6.43
C ASP A 119 13.96 -2.75 5.10
N SER A 120 13.29 -3.89 4.84
CA SER A 120 13.42 -4.68 3.60
C SER A 120 12.48 -4.24 2.48
N HIS A 121 11.51 -3.37 2.73
CA HIS A 121 10.53 -2.88 1.77
C HIS A 121 10.54 -1.35 1.69
N SER A 122 10.27 -0.79 0.52
CA SER A 122 10.14 0.67 0.41
C SER A 122 8.83 1.15 1.06
N TYR A 123 8.86 2.32 1.69
CA TYR A 123 7.64 2.93 2.26
C TYR A 123 6.52 3.08 1.23
N GLY A 124 6.88 3.46 -0.02
CA GLY A 124 5.94 3.58 -1.11
C GLY A 124 5.24 2.26 -1.45
N GLU A 125 5.96 1.13 -1.37
CA GLU A 125 5.39 -0.20 -1.60
C GLU A 125 4.38 -0.56 -0.51
N VAL A 126 4.74 -0.41 0.77
CA VAL A 126 3.85 -0.72 1.90
C VAL A 126 2.59 0.14 1.87
N VAL A 127 2.73 1.46 1.63
CA VAL A 127 1.61 2.40 1.50
C VAL A 127 0.72 2.04 0.30
N SER A 128 1.33 1.71 -0.85
CA SER A 128 0.60 1.29 -2.05
C SER A 128 -0.24 0.04 -1.83
N ARG A 129 0.24 -0.94 -1.06
CA ARG A 129 -0.52 -2.15 -0.71
C ARG A 129 -1.80 -1.82 0.07
N VAL A 130 -1.77 -0.86 0.99
CA VAL A 130 -2.93 -0.50 1.83
C VAL A 130 -3.91 0.44 1.13
N ILE A 131 -3.43 1.28 0.22
CA ILE A 131 -4.25 2.27 -0.48
C ILE A 131 -4.60 1.78 -1.87
N ALA A 132 -3.64 1.76 -2.79
CA ALA A 132 -3.90 1.50 -4.20
C ALA A 132 -4.37 0.07 -4.49
N ASP A 133 -3.73 -0.94 -3.87
CA ASP A 133 -4.14 -2.33 -4.09
C ASP A 133 -5.52 -2.63 -3.50
N VAL A 134 -5.84 -2.05 -2.34
CA VAL A 134 -7.17 -2.20 -1.72
C VAL A 134 -8.24 -1.51 -2.55
N ASP A 135 -7.97 -0.34 -3.14
CA ASP A 135 -8.91 0.36 -4.01
C ASP A 135 -9.12 -0.38 -5.34
N GLN A 136 -8.05 -0.89 -5.96
CA GLN A 136 -8.14 -1.72 -7.17
C GLN A 136 -8.91 -3.03 -6.91
N PHE A 137 -8.74 -3.62 -5.73
CA PHE A 137 -9.54 -4.77 -5.31
C PHE A 137 -11.01 -4.40 -5.15
N ALA A 138 -11.31 -3.19 -4.63
CA ALA A 138 -12.68 -2.67 -4.54
C ALA A 138 -13.39 -2.63 -5.88
N ASP A 139 -12.74 -2.02 -6.86
CA ASP A 139 -13.30 -1.83 -8.19
C ASP A 139 -13.57 -3.17 -8.87
N GLY A 140 -12.62 -4.11 -8.79
CA GLY A 140 -12.82 -5.43 -9.33
C GLY A 140 -13.92 -6.24 -8.63
N LEU A 141 -14.05 -6.11 -7.31
CA LEU A 141 -15.10 -6.78 -6.55
C LEU A 141 -16.47 -6.22 -6.92
N LEU A 142 -16.60 -4.89 -7.04
CA LEU A 142 -17.84 -4.22 -7.45
C LEU A 142 -18.23 -4.61 -8.87
N MET A 143 -17.29 -4.63 -9.82
CA MET A 143 -17.51 -5.08 -11.19
C MET A 143 -17.92 -6.57 -11.22
N GLY A 144 -17.30 -7.40 -10.40
CA GLY A 144 -17.65 -8.81 -10.28
C GLY A 144 -19.12 -9.01 -9.90
N PHE A 145 -19.61 -8.29 -8.90
CA PHE A 145 -21.01 -8.38 -8.48
C PHE A 145 -21.97 -7.77 -9.49
N THR A 146 -21.67 -6.58 -10.03
CA THR A 146 -22.62 -5.83 -10.84
C THR A 146 -22.66 -6.29 -12.30
N GLN A 147 -21.57 -6.68 -12.89
CA GLN A 147 -21.46 -7.00 -14.32
C GLN A 147 -21.31 -8.49 -14.59
N PHE A 148 -20.37 -9.15 -13.93
CA PHE A 148 -20.10 -10.57 -14.20
C PHE A 148 -21.29 -11.44 -13.82
N PHE A 149 -21.79 -11.27 -12.60
CA PHE A 149 -22.91 -12.07 -12.08
C PHE A 149 -24.21 -11.80 -12.85
N THR A 150 -24.55 -10.51 -13.02
CA THR A 150 -25.74 -10.10 -13.78
C THR A 150 -25.64 -10.54 -15.25
N GLY A 151 -24.43 -10.47 -15.85
CA GLY A 151 -24.18 -10.93 -17.21
C GLY A 151 -24.47 -12.42 -17.39
N ILE A 152 -24.01 -13.27 -16.46
CA ILE A 152 -24.30 -14.71 -16.49
C ILE A 152 -25.80 -14.97 -16.41
N VAL A 153 -26.49 -14.34 -15.45
CA VAL A 153 -27.94 -14.49 -15.28
C VAL A 153 -28.68 -14.01 -16.54
N THR A 154 -28.23 -12.92 -17.17
CA THR A 154 -28.81 -12.40 -18.42
C THR A 154 -28.67 -13.41 -19.57
N ILE A 155 -27.48 -14.03 -19.74
CA ILE A 155 -27.27 -15.04 -20.80
C ILE A 155 -28.25 -16.20 -20.64
N PHE A 156 -28.31 -16.82 -19.46
CA PHE A 156 -29.20 -17.95 -19.22
C PHE A 156 -30.70 -17.55 -19.29
N GLY A 157 -31.03 -16.40 -18.68
CA GLY A 157 -32.39 -15.86 -18.71
C GLY A 157 -32.88 -15.60 -20.15
N THR A 158 -32.05 -14.94 -20.96
CA THR A 158 -32.38 -14.66 -22.36
C THR A 158 -32.58 -15.93 -23.16
N LEU A 159 -31.73 -16.96 -22.99
CA LEU A 159 -31.93 -18.27 -23.65
C LEU A 159 -33.26 -18.91 -23.26
N ILE A 160 -33.62 -18.90 -21.98
CA ILE A 160 -34.91 -19.43 -21.51
C ILE A 160 -36.05 -18.69 -22.19
N PHE A 161 -36.04 -17.36 -22.21
CA PHE A 161 -37.10 -16.57 -22.85
C PHE A 161 -37.16 -16.80 -24.37
N MET A 162 -36.04 -16.92 -25.06
CA MET A 162 -35.99 -17.23 -26.51
C MET A 162 -36.59 -18.62 -26.80
N LEU A 163 -36.26 -19.63 -25.97
CA LEU A 163 -36.80 -20.99 -26.10
C LEU A 163 -38.32 -21.04 -26.00
N THR A 164 -38.94 -20.16 -25.19
CA THR A 164 -40.39 -20.09 -25.07
C THR A 164 -41.08 -19.58 -26.33
N ILE A 165 -40.33 -18.87 -27.23
CA ILE A 165 -40.89 -18.32 -28.46
C ILE A 165 -40.55 -19.22 -29.65
N SER A 166 -39.25 -19.56 -29.86
CA SER A 166 -38.83 -20.38 -30.99
C SER A 166 -37.54 -21.12 -30.71
N VAL A 167 -37.58 -22.44 -30.68
CA VAL A 167 -36.39 -23.30 -30.51
C VAL A 167 -35.43 -23.15 -31.68
N ASN A 168 -35.96 -23.07 -32.91
CA ASN A 168 -35.10 -23.00 -34.15
C ASN A 168 -34.21 -21.75 -34.14
N ILE A 169 -34.80 -20.59 -33.77
CA ILE A 169 -34.04 -19.32 -33.73
C ILE A 169 -33.04 -19.35 -32.57
N THR A 170 -33.43 -19.91 -31.41
CA THR A 170 -32.52 -20.02 -30.26
C THR A 170 -31.30 -20.87 -30.59
N VAL A 171 -31.47 -22.01 -31.24
CA VAL A 171 -30.38 -22.87 -31.68
C VAL A 171 -29.46 -22.13 -32.67
N ALA A 172 -30.01 -21.39 -33.63
CA ALA A 172 -29.22 -20.59 -34.57
C ALA A 172 -28.33 -19.55 -33.86
N VAL A 173 -28.91 -18.84 -32.88
CA VAL A 173 -28.17 -17.85 -32.04
C VAL A 173 -27.05 -18.51 -31.26
N VAL A 174 -27.34 -19.64 -30.59
CA VAL A 174 -26.34 -20.38 -29.79
C VAL A 174 -25.19 -20.90 -30.65
N VAL A 175 -25.44 -21.33 -31.91
CA VAL A 175 -24.41 -21.82 -32.81
C VAL A 175 -23.52 -20.70 -33.34
N ILE A 176 -24.05 -19.50 -33.56
CA ILE A 176 -23.26 -18.38 -34.13
C ILE A 176 -22.47 -17.65 -33.04
N THR A 177 -22.96 -17.59 -31.80
CA THR A 177 -22.34 -16.82 -30.71
C THR A 177 -20.88 -17.23 -30.39
N PRO A 178 -20.45 -18.50 -30.42
CA PRO A 178 -19.06 -18.87 -30.22
C PRO A 178 -18.08 -18.20 -31.19
N LEU A 179 -18.54 -17.81 -32.38
CA LEU A 179 -17.72 -17.04 -33.34
C LEU A 179 -17.32 -15.68 -32.75
N SER A 180 -18.23 -15.02 -31.99
CA SER A 180 -17.92 -13.76 -31.29
C SER A 180 -16.83 -13.95 -30.23
N LEU A 181 -16.91 -15.03 -29.44
CA LEU A 181 -15.90 -15.35 -28.43
C LEU A 181 -14.53 -15.66 -29.06
N PHE A 182 -14.53 -16.40 -30.18
CA PHE A 182 -13.29 -16.70 -30.89
C PHE A 182 -12.60 -15.43 -31.41
N VAL A 183 -13.34 -14.54 -32.06
CA VAL A 183 -12.81 -13.28 -32.60
C VAL A 183 -12.35 -12.37 -31.47
N ALA A 184 -13.17 -12.22 -30.41
CA ALA A 184 -12.78 -11.44 -29.23
C ALA A 184 -11.49 -11.96 -28.57
N SER A 185 -11.37 -13.28 -28.39
CA SER A 185 -10.19 -13.92 -27.81
C SER A 185 -8.94 -13.74 -28.68
N PHE A 186 -9.08 -13.84 -30.00
CA PHE A 186 -7.97 -13.61 -30.93
C PHE A 186 -7.45 -12.17 -30.85
N ILE A 187 -8.35 -11.19 -30.88
CA ILE A 187 -7.99 -9.78 -30.79
C ILE A 187 -7.39 -9.48 -29.40
N ALA A 188 -8.01 -9.99 -28.32
CA ALA A 188 -7.53 -9.78 -26.95
C ALA A 188 -6.09 -10.26 -26.74
N LYS A 189 -5.69 -11.42 -27.31
CA LYS A 189 -4.30 -11.91 -27.23
C LYS A 189 -3.31 -10.97 -27.90
N LYS A 190 -3.65 -10.40 -29.06
CA LYS A 190 -2.80 -9.43 -29.77
C LYS A 190 -2.73 -8.10 -29.01
N THR A 191 -3.85 -7.63 -28.53
CA THR A 191 -3.98 -6.40 -27.73
C THR A 191 -3.15 -6.50 -26.45
N PHE A 192 -3.26 -7.61 -25.72
CA PHE A 192 -2.49 -7.84 -24.48
C PHE A 192 -0.97 -7.79 -24.72
N SER A 193 -0.48 -8.43 -25.77
CA SER A 193 0.94 -8.41 -26.11
C SER A 193 1.45 -6.99 -26.38
N MET A 194 0.65 -6.15 -27.05
CA MET A 194 1.01 -4.77 -27.36
C MET A 194 0.93 -3.87 -26.12
N PHE A 195 -0.10 -4.02 -25.28
CA PHE A 195 -0.20 -3.28 -24.02
C PHE A 195 0.93 -3.65 -23.03
N LYS A 196 1.37 -4.89 -23.03
CA LYS A 196 2.52 -5.30 -22.22
C LYS A 196 3.79 -4.54 -22.65
N LEU A 197 4.11 -4.52 -23.95
CA LEU A 197 5.26 -3.78 -24.47
C LEU A 197 5.13 -2.26 -24.22
N GLN A 198 3.94 -1.70 -24.35
CA GLN A 198 3.66 -0.30 -24.03
C GLN A 198 3.92 0.00 -22.54
N SER A 199 3.45 -0.89 -21.66
CA SER A 199 3.62 -0.72 -20.19
C SER A 199 5.09 -0.81 -19.78
N GLU A 200 5.82 -1.78 -20.32
CA GLU A 200 7.26 -1.94 -20.08
C GLU A 200 8.04 -0.71 -20.53
N THR A 201 7.78 -0.22 -21.77
CA THR A 201 8.46 0.97 -22.31
C THR A 201 8.05 2.26 -21.58
N ARG A 202 6.79 2.35 -21.10
CA ARG A 202 6.36 3.47 -20.27
C ARG A 202 7.08 3.47 -18.92
N GLY A 203 7.29 2.31 -18.31
CA GLY A 203 8.08 2.17 -17.08
C GLY A 203 9.53 2.64 -17.28
N GLU A 204 10.16 2.26 -18.40
CA GLU A 204 11.49 2.71 -18.79
C GLU A 204 11.54 4.24 -18.97
N GLN A 205 10.54 4.82 -19.65
CA GLN A 205 10.44 6.28 -19.84
C GLN A 205 10.27 7.01 -18.49
N THR A 206 9.41 6.50 -17.61
CA THR A 206 9.18 7.10 -16.30
C THR A 206 10.46 7.09 -15.46
N ALA A 207 11.16 5.96 -15.38
CA ALA A 207 12.42 5.84 -14.65
C ALA A 207 13.48 6.80 -15.20
N PHE A 208 13.58 6.94 -16.53
CA PHE A 208 14.49 7.89 -17.15
C PHE A 208 14.15 9.34 -16.82
N ILE A 209 12.85 9.72 -16.87
CA ILE A 209 12.41 11.08 -16.49
C ILE A 209 12.72 11.35 -15.00
N GLU A 210 12.42 10.41 -14.11
CA GLU A 210 12.72 10.55 -12.68
C GLU A 210 14.23 10.74 -12.43
N GLU A 211 15.07 9.98 -13.12
CA GLU A 211 16.52 10.10 -13.05
C GLU A 211 17.00 11.48 -13.52
N MET A 212 16.54 11.93 -14.69
CA MET A 212 16.96 13.22 -15.26
C MET A 212 16.44 14.41 -14.44
N VAL A 213 15.17 14.39 -14.01
CA VAL A 213 14.59 15.45 -13.17
C VAL A 213 15.23 15.48 -11.78
N GLY A 214 15.44 14.32 -11.17
CA GLY A 214 16.08 14.21 -9.86
C GLY A 214 17.53 14.74 -9.86
N ASN A 215 18.23 14.57 -10.98
CA ASN A 215 19.63 14.98 -11.16
C ASN A 215 19.80 16.19 -12.11
N GLN A 216 18.76 17.01 -12.32
CA GLN A 216 18.77 18.14 -13.27
C GLN A 216 19.99 19.06 -13.13
N LYS A 217 20.43 19.33 -11.88
CA LYS A 217 21.62 20.14 -11.62
C LYS A 217 22.90 19.49 -12.15
N VAL A 218 22.99 18.17 -12.11
CA VAL A 218 24.14 17.41 -12.60
C VAL A 218 24.13 17.40 -14.13
N VAL A 219 22.98 17.13 -14.74
CA VAL A 219 22.79 17.17 -16.20
C VAL A 219 23.26 18.51 -16.75
N GLN A 220 22.80 19.63 -16.17
CA GLN A 220 23.20 20.97 -16.59
C GLN A 220 24.69 21.28 -16.30
N ALA A 221 25.22 20.82 -15.14
CA ALA A 221 26.61 21.09 -14.78
C ALA A 221 27.60 20.42 -15.74
N PHE A 222 27.22 19.29 -16.33
CA PHE A 222 28.01 18.54 -17.30
C PHE A 222 27.59 18.74 -18.77
N SER A 223 26.60 19.62 -19.05
CA SER A 223 26.07 19.92 -20.40
C SER A 223 25.61 18.64 -21.14
N HIS A 224 24.90 17.77 -20.42
CA HIS A 224 24.41 16.47 -20.93
C HIS A 224 22.97 16.53 -21.46
N GLU A 225 22.42 17.74 -21.69
CA GLU A 225 21.02 17.93 -22.10
C GLU A 225 20.73 17.30 -23.47
N ASP A 226 21.61 17.45 -24.44
CA ASP A 226 21.42 16.94 -25.80
C ASP A 226 21.42 15.42 -25.83
N GLU A 227 22.31 14.77 -25.11
CA GLU A 227 22.37 13.30 -25.01
C GLU A 227 21.15 12.74 -24.26
N ALA A 228 20.73 13.42 -23.20
CA ALA A 228 19.50 13.05 -22.48
C ALA A 228 18.26 13.19 -23.38
N LEU A 229 18.21 14.20 -24.24
CA LEU A 229 17.12 14.39 -25.20
C LEU A 229 17.12 13.30 -26.27
N GLU A 230 18.28 12.93 -26.82
CA GLU A 230 18.40 11.86 -27.80
C GLU A 230 17.92 10.51 -27.22
N GLN A 231 18.34 10.19 -26.00
CA GLN A 231 17.92 8.96 -25.33
C GLN A 231 16.40 8.97 -25.01
N PHE A 232 15.88 10.12 -24.60
CA PHE A 232 14.44 10.28 -24.38
C PHE A 232 13.65 10.07 -25.68
N ASP A 233 14.11 10.64 -26.79
CA ASP A 233 13.45 10.53 -28.09
C ASP A 233 13.45 9.08 -28.60
N GLU A 234 14.50 8.30 -28.36
CA GLU A 234 14.54 6.88 -28.69
C GLU A 234 13.47 6.10 -27.92
N ILE A 235 13.41 6.29 -26.58
CA ILE A 235 12.42 5.62 -25.71
C ILE A 235 11.01 6.05 -26.10
N ASN A 236 10.79 7.35 -26.31
CA ASN A 236 9.51 7.93 -26.69
C ASN A 236 9.03 7.46 -28.06
N GLY A 237 9.93 7.33 -29.01
CA GLY A 237 9.63 6.75 -30.34
C GLY A 237 9.21 5.28 -30.27
N ARG A 238 9.85 4.48 -29.43
CA ARG A 238 9.42 3.09 -29.14
C ARG A 238 8.04 3.05 -28.50
N LEU A 239 7.81 3.91 -27.48
CA LEU A 239 6.54 4.03 -26.77
C LEU A 239 5.41 4.43 -27.72
N GLN A 240 5.63 5.44 -28.58
CA GLN A 240 4.68 5.86 -29.61
C GLN A 240 4.26 4.69 -30.50
N LYS A 241 5.24 3.91 -31.00
CA LYS A 241 4.97 2.77 -31.88
C LYS A 241 4.15 1.68 -31.20
N TYR A 242 4.47 1.35 -29.94
CA TYR A 242 3.72 0.34 -29.19
C TYR A 242 2.33 0.85 -28.79
N SER A 243 2.22 2.14 -28.41
CA SER A 243 0.93 2.77 -28.10
C SER A 243 -0.02 2.80 -29.27
N LEU A 244 0.47 3.19 -30.46
CA LEU A 244 -0.34 3.17 -31.69
C LEU A 244 -0.86 1.76 -32.00
N ARG A 245 -0.01 0.74 -31.90
CA ARG A 245 -0.41 -0.64 -32.13
C ARG A 245 -1.39 -1.16 -31.08
N ALA A 246 -1.15 -0.85 -29.80
CA ALA A 246 -2.03 -1.23 -28.71
C ALA A 246 -3.44 -0.62 -28.89
N ILE A 247 -3.50 0.69 -29.18
CA ILE A 247 -4.76 1.39 -29.43
C ILE A 247 -5.45 0.86 -30.69
N PHE A 248 -4.71 0.61 -31.77
CA PHE A 248 -5.27 0.05 -33.02
C PHE A 248 -5.95 -1.30 -32.77
N PHE A 249 -5.25 -2.26 -32.14
CA PHE A 249 -5.84 -3.57 -31.85
C PHE A 249 -6.99 -3.47 -30.85
N SER A 250 -6.89 -2.63 -29.83
CA SER A 250 -7.97 -2.38 -28.86
C SER A 250 -9.21 -1.79 -29.56
N SER A 251 -9.01 -0.82 -30.47
CA SER A 251 -10.10 -0.15 -31.17
C SER A 251 -10.86 -1.08 -32.14
N ILE A 252 -10.20 -2.11 -32.70
CA ILE A 252 -10.85 -3.10 -33.58
C ILE A 252 -11.81 -4.01 -32.81
N THR A 253 -11.63 -4.20 -31.50
CA THR A 253 -12.45 -5.12 -30.69
C THR A 253 -13.94 -4.78 -30.80
N ASN A 254 -14.32 -3.53 -30.58
CA ASN A 254 -15.72 -3.10 -30.64
C ASN A 254 -16.35 -3.22 -32.03
N PRO A 255 -15.74 -2.75 -33.12
CA PRO A 255 -16.27 -2.96 -34.46
C PRO A 255 -16.40 -4.44 -34.84
N ALA A 256 -15.41 -5.28 -34.50
CA ALA A 256 -15.42 -6.71 -34.82
C ALA A 256 -16.55 -7.44 -34.07
N THR A 257 -16.71 -7.18 -32.79
CA THR A 257 -17.80 -7.77 -31.99
C THR A 257 -19.18 -7.27 -32.43
N ARG A 258 -19.30 -5.97 -32.77
CA ARG A 258 -20.54 -5.42 -33.37
C ARG A 258 -20.89 -6.06 -34.68
N PHE A 259 -19.89 -6.30 -35.55
CA PHE A 259 -20.13 -6.99 -36.82
C PHE A 259 -20.73 -8.38 -36.63
N ILE A 260 -20.19 -9.17 -35.68
CA ILE A 260 -20.73 -10.51 -35.40
C ILE A 260 -22.10 -10.42 -34.76
N ASN A 261 -22.32 -9.46 -33.83
CA ASN A 261 -23.64 -9.23 -33.26
C ASN A 261 -24.69 -8.86 -34.33
N SER A 262 -24.29 -8.05 -35.32
CA SER A 262 -25.12 -7.73 -36.47
C SER A 262 -25.41 -8.96 -37.33
N LEU A 263 -24.44 -9.89 -37.48
CA LEU A 263 -24.65 -11.15 -38.18
C LEU A 263 -25.66 -12.05 -37.44
N VAL A 264 -25.55 -12.15 -36.10
CA VAL A 264 -26.56 -12.85 -35.25
C VAL A 264 -27.91 -12.21 -35.45
N TYR A 265 -28.01 -10.88 -35.35
CA TYR A 265 -29.27 -10.13 -35.53
C TYR A 265 -29.88 -10.34 -36.91
N ALA A 266 -29.07 -10.26 -37.98
CA ALA A 266 -29.52 -10.53 -39.35
C ALA A 266 -30.03 -11.97 -39.52
N THR A 267 -29.32 -12.95 -38.95
CA THR A 267 -29.76 -14.35 -39.00
C THR A 267 -31.10 -14.55 -38.29
N VAL A 268 -31.29 -13.95 -37.11
CA VAL A 268 -32.57 -13.96 -36.42
C VAL A 268 -33.66 -13.29 -37.23
N GLY A 269 -33.35 -12.16 -37.89
CA GLY A 269 -34.27 -11.45 -38.80
C GLY A 269 -34.71 -12.29 -39.97
N VAL A 270 -33.77 -12.92 -40.69
CA VAL A 270 -34.07 -13.76 -41.88
C VAL A 270 -34.89 -15.01 -41.50
N ILE A 271 -34.40 -15.79 -40.52
CA ILE A 271 -35.09 -17.01 -40.08
C ILE A 271 -36.45 -16.65 -39.49
N GLY A 272 -36.52 -15.59 -38.66
CA GLY A 272 -37.74 -15.15 -38.05
C GLY A 272 -38.79 -14.62 -39.03
N ALA A 273 -38.33 -13.88 -40.08
CA ALA A 273 -39.23 -13.45 -41.17
C ALA A 273 -39.83 -14.66 -41.92
N PHE A 274 -39.00 -15.68 -42.21
CA PHE A 274 -39.47 -16.93 -42.81
C PHE A 274 -40.51 -17.64 -41.97
N LEU A 275 -40.28 -17.71 -40.65
CA LEU A 275 -41.23 -18.32 -39.71
C LEU A 275 -42.50 -17.49 -39.55
N ALA A 276 -42.42 -16.16 -39.59
CA ALA A 276 -43.55 -15.26 -39.52
C ALA A 276 -44.44 -15.38 -40.81
N ILE A 277 -43.81 -15.44 -41.98
CA ILE A 277 -44.54 -15.66 -43.25
C ILE A 277 -45.28 -17.01 -43.25
N ARG A 278 -44.68 -18.03 -42.62
CA ARG A 278 -45.35 -19.35 -42.45
C ARG A 278 -46.40 -19.38 -41.32
N GLY A 279 -46.59 -18.29 -40.61
CA GLY A 279 -47.54 -18.20 -39.52
C GLY A 279 -47.10 -18.94 -38.24
N SER A 280 -45.83 -19.38 -38.16
CA SER A 280 -45.30 -20.09 -36.97
C SER A 280 -45.02 -19.17 -35.79
N ILE A 281 -44.72 -17.90 -36.06
CA ILE A 281 -44.55 -16.83 -35.06
C ILE A 281 -45.27 -15.56 -35.53
N THR A 282 -45.57 -14.64 -34.61
CA THR A 282 -46.14 -13.33 -34.94
C THR A 282 -45.03 -12.31 -35.25
N VAL A 283 -45.40 -11.16 -35.84
CA VAL A 283 -44.46 -10.05 -36.08
C VAL A 283 -43.95 -9.50 -34.77
N GLY A 284 -44.82 -9.43 -33.73
CA GLY A 284 -44.41 -9.02 -32.40
C GLY A 284 -43.44 -9.99 -31.74
N GLN A 285 -43.63 -11.30 -31.93
CA GLN A 285 -42.68 -12.33 -31.46
C GLN A 285 -41.32 -12.21 -32.17
N LEU A 286 -41.32 -11.90 -33.46
CA LEU A 286 -40.09 -11.62 -34.19
C LEU A 286 -39.35 -10.38 -33.60
N SER A 287 -40.11 -9.31 -33.32
CA SER A 287 -39.53 -8.11 -32.65
C SER A 287 -38.92 -8.45 -31.30
N SER A 288 -39.59 -9.28 -30.49
CA SER A 288 -39.09 -9.77 -29.22
C SER A 288 -37.79 -10.56 -29.37
N LEU A 289 -37.71 -11.49 -30.34
CA LEU A 289 -36.53 -12.30 -30.63
C LEU A 289 -35.34 -11.46 -31.10
N LEU A 290 -35.54 -10.42 -31.90
CA LEU A 290 -34.50 -9.47 -32.29
C LEU A 290 -33.96 -8.69 -31.09
N SER A 291 -34.84 -8.29 -30.16
CA SER A 291 -34.43 -7.65 -28.91
C SER A 291 -33.61 -8.60 -28.03
N TYR A 292 -34.03 -9.87 -27.93
CA TYR A 292 -33.27 -10.89 -27.19
C TYR A 292 -31.93 -11.22 -27.82
N ALA A 293 -31.78 -11.24 -29.14
CA ALA A 293 -30.53 -11.45 -29.81
C ALA A 293 -29.49 -10.38 -29.39
N ASN A 294 -29.91 -9.12 -29.27
CA ASN A 294 -29.05 -8.04 -28.77
C ASN A 294 -28.71 -8.20 -27.29
N GLN A 295 -29.71 -8.53 -26.44
CA GLN A 295 -29.50 -8.70 -25.00
C GLN A 295 -28.63 -9.93 -24.67
N TYR A 296 -28.71 -10.99 -25.46
CA TYR A 296 -27.90 -12.19 -25.32
C TYR A 296 -26.43 -11.94 -25.64
N THR A 297 -26.16 -11.15 -26.68
CA THR A 297 -24.77 -10.92 -27.15
C THR A 297 -24.03 -9.87 -26.32
N LYS A 298 -24.74 -8.95 -25.67
CA LYS A 298 -24.14 -7.86 -24.89
C LYS A 298 -23.21 -8.33 -23.76
N PRO A 299 -23.59 -9.27 -22.87
CA PRO A 299 -22.74 -9.73 -21.78
C PRO A 299 -21.43 -10.37 -22.24
N PHE A 300 -21.40 -11.01 -23.41
CA PHE A 300 -20.15 -11.61 -23.93
C PHE A 300 -19.07 -10.58 -24.25
N ASN A 301 -19.46 -9.36 -24.64
CA ASN A 301 -18.53 -8.26 -24.87
C ASN A 301 -18.00 -7.67 -23.55
N GLU A 302 -18.83 -7.63 -22.52
CA GLU A 302 -18.51 -7.07 -21.22
C GLU A 302 -17.69 -8.04 -20.33
N ILE A 303 -17.99 -9.33 -20.38
CA ILE A 303 -17.34 -10.37 -19.55
C ILE A 303 -15.81 -10.40 -19.73
N SER A 304 -15.31 -10.17 -20.94
CA SER A 304 -13.85 -10.19 -21.18
C SER A 304 -13.12 -9.10 -20.39
N GLY A 305 -13.67 -7.88 -20.33
CA GLY A 305 -13.14 -6.77 -19.54
C GLY A 305 -13.22 -7.07 -18.04
N VAL A 306 -14.40 -7.55 -17.60
CA VAL A 306 -14.64 -7.89 -16.18
C VAL A 306 -13.70 -9.01 -15.69
N ILE A 307 -13.43 -10.03 -16.51
CA ILE A 307 -12.47 -11.10 -16.13
C ILE A 307 -11.07 -10.51 -15.91
N THR A 308 -10.62 -9.58 -16.76
CA THR A 308 -9.33 -8.93 -16.61
C THR A 308 -9.27 -8.12 -15.30
N GLU A 309 -10.31 -7.33 -15.02
CA GLU A 309 -10.39 -6.56 -13.78
C GLU A 309 -10.46 -7.44 -12.53
N LEU A 310 -11.19 -8.56 -12.58
CA LEU A 310 -11.21 -9.55 -11.50
C LEU A 310 -9.83 -10.19 -11.27
N GLN A 311 -9.08 -10.47 -12.34
CA GLN A 311 -7.71 -11.00 -12.22
C GLN A 311 -6.78 -9.96 -11.59
N ASN A 312 -6.87 -8.71 -11.99
CA ASN A 312 -6.10 -7.61 -11.39
C ASN A 312 -6.46 -7.45 -9.91
N ALA A 313 -7.75 -7.41 -9.59
CA ALA A 313 -8.25 -7.32 -8.23
C ALA A 313 -7.76 -8.48 -7.33
N LEU A 314 -7.77 -9.71 -7.85
CA LEU A 314 -7.25 -10.86 -7.12
C LEU A 314 -5.73 -10.79 -6.92
N ALA A 315 -4.99 -10.24 -7.87
CA ALA A 315 -3.55 -10.03 -7.72
C ALA A 315 -3.26 -8.97 -6.65
N CYS A 316 -4.02 -7.87 -6.63
CA CYS A 316 -3.94 -6.84 -5.59
C CYS A 316 -4.32 -7.41 -4.21
N ALA A 317 -5.43 -8.14 -4.13
CA ALA A 317 -5.85 -8.82 -2.89
C ALA A 317 -4.77 -9.78 -2.37
N ALA A 318 -4.09 -10.52 -3.25
CA ALA A 318 -3.01 -11.42 -2.86
C ALA A 318 -1.86 -10.67 -2.17
N ARG A 319 -1.42 -9.51 -2.70
CA ARG A 319 -0.38 -8.67 -2.07
C ARG A 319 -0.81 -8.09 -0.72
N VAL A 320 -2.10 -7.69 -0.61
CA VAL A 320 -2.65 -7.21 0.67
C VAL A 320 -2.72 -8.33 1.70
N PHE A 321 -3.13 -9.54 1.31
CA PHE A 321 -3.16 -10.69 2.22
C PHE A 321 -1.75 -11.17 2.61
N GLU A 322 -0.76 -11.06 1.72
CA GLU A 322 0.64 -11.29 2.06
C GLU A 322 1.09 -10.37 3.19
N LEU A 323 0.74 -9.07 3.13
CA LEU A 323 1.02 -8.12 4.20
C LEU A 323 0.27 -8.48 5.50
N ILE A 324 -1.01 -8.84 5.43
CA ILE A 324 -1.83 -9.20 6.61
C ILE A 324 -1.30 -10.47 7.30
N GLU A 325 -0.77 -11.41 6.53
CA GLU A 325 -0.27 -12.70 7.03
C GLU A 325 1.21 -12.68 7.42
N GLU A 326 1.91 -11.58 7.14
CA GLU A 326 3.30 -11.43 7.55
C GLU A 326 3.43 -11.67 9.07
N PRO A 327 4.40 -12.44 9.52
CA PRO A 327 4.59 -12.68 10.94
C PRO A 327 4.78 -11.37 11.71
N VAL A 328 4.01 -11.20 12.77
CA VAL A 328 4.19 -10.08 13.70
C VAL A 328 5.49 -10.23 14.49
N GLU A 329 5.96 -9.14 15.07
CA GLU A 329 7.04 -9.17 16.06
C GLU A 329 6.67 -10.21 17.14
N LYS A 330 7.63 -11.08 17.51
CA LYS A 330 7.38 -12.10 18.54
C LYS A 330 6.81 -11.41 19.79
N PRO A 331 5.64 -11.84 20.29
CA PRO A 331 5.09 -11.24 21.49
C PRO A 331 6.06 -11.43 22.66
N ASP A 332 6.04 -10.48 23.61
CA ASP A 332 6.78 -10.66 24.84
C ASP A 332 6.22 -11.88 25.59
N ALA A 333 7.10 -12.61 26.29
CA ALA A 333 6.67 -13.80 27.03
C ALA A 333 5.62 -13.40 28.10
N GLU A 334 4.65 -14.29 28.39
CA GLU A 334 3.66 -14.04 29.43
C GLU A 334 4.30 -13.81 30.81
N SER A 335 5.50 -14.40 31.04
CA SER A 335 6.33 -14.23 32.23
C SER A 335 7.31 -13.06 32.11
N ALA A 336 7.23 -12.22 31.08
CA ALA A 336 8.18 -11.13 30.86
C ALA A 336 8.15 -10.13 32.01
N LYS A 337 9.31 -9.81 32.53
CA LYS A 337 9.49 -8.87 33.65
C LYS A 337 9.26 -7.43 33.17
N VAL A 338 8.62 -6.64 34.02
CA VAL A 338 8.49 -5.20 33.79
C VAL A 338 9.61 -4.50 34.58
N LEU A 339 10.53 -3.86 33.82
CA LEU A 339 11.59 -3.04 34.41
C LEU A 339 11.06 -1.61 34.64
N GLU A 340 10.62 -1.28 35.83
CA GLU A 340 10.08 0.07 36.12
C GLU A 340 11.14 1.15 35.95
N LYS A 341 12.35 0.93 36.48
CA LYS A 341 13.46 1.86 36.38
C LYS A 341 14.79 1.10 36.31
N ALA A 342 15.54 1.30 35.24
CA ALA A 342 16.87 0.75 35.09
C ALA A 342 17.88 1.47 36.01
N ASP A 343 18.87 0.73 36.50
CA ASP A 343 20.03 1.30 37.20
C ASP A 343 21.05 1.94 36.23
N GLY A 344 20.95 1.58 34.97
CA GLY A 344 21.81 2.05 33.88
C GLY A 344 22.99 1.13 33.56
N SER A 345 23.09 -0.04 34.20
CA SER A 345 24.09 -1.04 33.80
C SER A 345 23.64 -1.78 32.54
N VAL A 346 24.58 -2.02 31.61
CA VAL A 346 24.33 -2.76 30.35
C VAL A 346 25.49 -3.72 30.11
N GLU A 347 25.15 -4.98 29.86
CA GLU A 347 26.12 -6.03 29.59
C GLU A 347 25.75 -6.78 28.30
N LEU A 348 26.69 -6.95 27.41
CA LEU A 348 26.59 -7.78 26.21
C LEU A 348 27.62 -8.90 26.32
N SER A 349 27.17 -10.14 26.22
CA SER A 349 28.00 -11.34 26.41
C SER A 349 27.88 -12.24 25.18
N HIS A 350 28.99 -12.43 24.49
CA HIS A 350 29.09 -13.29 23.30
C HIS A 350 27.98 -13.06 22.27
N VAL A 351 27.68 -11.78 21.97
CA VAL A 351 26.60 -11.41 21.07
C VAL A 351 27.01 -11.62 19.62
N TYR A 352 26.18 -12.36 18.88
CA TYR A 352 26.27 -12.55 17.44
C TYR A 352 25.01 -12.01 16.78
N PHE A 353 25.17 -11.28 15.68
CA PHE A 353 24.05 -10.74 14.92
C PHE A 353 24.38 -10.56 13.43
N SER A 354 23.38 -10.86 12.59
CA SER A 354 23.39 -10.54 11.15
C SER A 354 21.95 -10.30 10.68
N TYR A 355 21.78 -9.39 9.72
CA TYR A 355 20.47 -9.13 9.12
C TYR A 355 20.03 -10.27 8.19
N THR A 356 20.98 -10.92 7.52
CA THR A 356 20.76 -12.10 6.66
C THR A 356 21.72 -13.21 7.06
N PRO A 357 21.36 -14.49 6.86
CA PRO A 357 22.22 -15.62 7.23
C PRO A 357 23.58 -15.64 6.54
N GLU A 358 23.66 -15.05 5.36
CA GLU A 358 24.91 -15.01 4.54
C GLU A 358 25.88 -13.91 4.98
N GLN A 359 25.39 -12.92 5.73
CA GLN A 359 26.19 -11.77 6.18
C GLN A 359 26.81 -12.06 7.54
N LYS A 360 28.09 -11.83 7.67
CA LYS A 360 28.77 -11.76 8.97
C LYS A 360 28.89 -10.29 9.34
N LEU A 361 28.18 -9.86 10.41
CA LEU A 361 28.20 -8.45 10.81
C LEU A 361 28.74 -8.26 12.23
N ILE A 362 28.17 -8.91 13.23
CA ILE A 362 28.62 -8.86 14.62
C ILE A 362 29.00 -10.28 15.03
N GLU A 363 30.25 -10.51 15.44
CA GLU A 363 30.77 -11.80 15.86
C GLU A 363 31.47 -11.65 17.22
N ASP A 364 30.96 -12.37 18.23
CA ASP A 364 31.50 -12.41 19.60
C ASP A 364 31.66 -11.04 20.28
N PHE A 365 30.63 -10.21 20.19
CA PHE A 365 30.66 -8.87 20.75
C PHE A 365 30.45 -8.89 22.26
N ASN A 366 31.43 -8.34 23.00
CA ASN A 366 31.43 -8.29 24.47
C ASN A 366 31.58 -6.85 24.94
N LEU A 367 30.72 -6.41 25.88
CA LEU A 367 30.75 -5.05 26.43
C LEU A 367 30.16 -5.04 27.84
N SER A 368 30.79 -4.36 28.77
CA SER A 368 30.24 -4.09 30.10
C SER A 368 30.27 -2.59 30.39
N VAL A 369 29.09 -2.03 30.68
CA VAL A 369 28.89 -0.59 30.95
C VAL A 369 28.30 -0.44 32.34
N GLN A 370 28.94 0.36 33.18
CA GLN A 370 28.47 0.67 34.53
C GLN A 370 27.49 1.84 34.51
N PRO A 371 26.61 1.96 35.55
CA PRO A 371 25.68 3.07 35.68
C PRO A 371 26.37 4.44 35.56
N GLY A 372 25.82 5.31 34.70
CA GLY A 372 26.30 6.68 34.52
C GLY A 372 27.49 6.85 33.59
N GLN A 373 28.03 5.77 33.01
CA GLN A 373 29.13 5.84 32.06
C GLN A 373 28.69 6.38 30.70
N ARG A 374 29.58 7.12 30.04
CA ARG A 374 29.45 7.59 28.67
C ARG A 374 30.23 6.69 27.73
N VAL A 375 29.55 6.07 26.79
CA VAL A 375 30.09 5.16 25.79
C VAL A 375 30.08 5.85 24.42
N ALA A 376 31.25 6.21 23.91
CA ALA A 376 31.37 6.75 22.55
C ALA A 376 31.58 5.62 21.54
N ILE A 377 30.74 5.54 20.55
CA ILE A 377 30.81 4.56 19.45
C ILE A 377 31.42 5.26 18.24
N VAL A 378 32.63 4.85 17.83
CA VAL A 378 33.37 5.44 16.72
C VAL A 378 33.71 4.39 15.66
N GLY A 379 33.79 4.81 14.41
CA GLY A 379 34.16 3.94 13.28
C GLY A 379 33.64 4.48 11.95
N PRO A 380 34.14 3.95 10.83
CA PRO A 380 33.73 4.40 9.50
C PRO A 380 32.20 4.18 9.26
N THR A 381 31.69 4.82 8.23
CA THR A 381 30.28 4.59 7.81
C THR A 381 30.08 3.13 7.44
N GLY A 382 28.97 2.53 7.87
CA GLY A 382 28.65 1.13 7.60
C GLY A 382 29.28 0.11 8.55
N CYS A 383 30.09 0.53 9.56
CA CYS A 383 30.73 -0.41 10.49
C CYS A 383 29.80 -1.02 11.56
N GLY A 384 28.47 -0.78 11.54
CA GLY A 384 27.53 -1.41 12.46
C GLY A 384 27.11 -0.57 13.68
N LYS A 385 27.43 0.74 13.76
CA LYS A 385 27.02 1.62 14.88
C LYS A 385 25.51 1.62 15.12
N THR A 386 24.74 1.83 14.07
CA THR A 386 23.25 1.79 14.13
C THR A 386 22.73 0.40 14.49
N THR A 387 23.42 -0.65 14.05
CA THR A 387 23.06 -2.02 14.41
C THR A 387 23.16 -2.25 15.91
N LEU A 388 24.23 -1.79 16.55
CA LEU A 388 24.37 -1.88 18.01
C LEU A 388 23.21 -1.16 18.73
N ILE A 389 22.84 0.04 18.28
CA ILE A 389 21.67 0.77 18.82
C ILE A 389 20.39 -0.04 18.66
N ASN A 390 20.16 -0.62 17.48
CA ASN A 390 18.98 -1.45 17.21
C ASN A 390 18.90 -2.67 18.13
N LEU A 391 20.03 -3.27 18.46
CA LEU A 391 20.09 -4.40 19.40
C LEU A 391 19.82 -3.96 20.85
N LEU A 392 20.37 -2.83 21.30
CA LEU A 392 20.12 -2.29 22.64
C LEU A 392 18.65 -1.95 22.87
N MET A 393 17.96 -1.43 21.84
CA MET A 393 16.53 -1.12 21.85
C MET A 393 15.63 -2.35 21.57
N ARG A 394 16.26 -3.51 21.32
CA ARG A 394 15.54 -4.72 20.91
C ARG A 394 14.58 -4.47 19.75
N PHE A 395 15.04 -3.71 18.73
CA PHE A 395 14.38 -3.63 17.44
C PHE A 395 14.66 -4.88 16.59
N TYR A 396 15.75 -5.55 16.92
CA TYR A 396 16.13 -6.87 16.40
C TYR A 396 16.57 -7.76 17.57
N ASP A 397 16.18 -9.02 17.53
CA ASP A 397 16.69 -10.01 18.47
C ASP A 397 18.07 -10.50 18.01
N VAL A 398 18.97 -10.83 18.93
CA VAL A 398 20.30 -11.38 18.64
C VAL A 398 20.19 -12.79 18.06
N ASN A 399 21.16 -13.20 17.23
CA ASN A 399 21.22 -14.57 16.71
C ASN A 399 21.68 -15.56 17.78
N SER A 400 22.65 -15.14 18.62
CA SER A 400 23.12 -15.86 19.80
C SER A 400 23.82 -14.90 20.76
N GLY A 401 24.13 -15.35 21.96
CA GLY A 401 24.61 -14.51 23.04
C GLY A 401 23.49 -13.84 23.82
N GLU A 402 23.82 -12.90 24.68
CA GLU A 402 22.85 -12.28 25.60
C GLU A 402 23.15 -10.80 25.78
N ILE A 403 22.09 -9.98 25.87
CA ILE A 403 22.15 -8.57 26.26
C ILE A 403 21.37 -8.43 27.56
N ARG A 404 21.99 -7.87 28.59
CA ARG A 404 21.37 -7.61 29.90
C ARG A 404 21.28 -6.11 30.18
N VAL A 405 20.19 -5.69 30.78
CA VAL A 405 19.99 -4.35 31.31
C VAL A 405 19.60 -4.48 32.77
N SER A 406 20.34 -3.80 33.66
CA SER A 406 20.16 -3.93 35.11
C SER A 406 20.17 -5.40 35.58
N GLY A 407 21.10 -6.18 35.02
CA GLY A 407 21.28 -7.60 35.35
C GLY A 407 20.22 -8.55 34.78
N THR A 408 19.17 -8.06 34.12
CA THR A 408 18.09 -8.89 33.54
C THR A 408 18.27 -8.98 32.02
N PRO A 409 18.15 -10.18 31.41
CA PRO A 409 18.15 -10.33 29.96
C PRO A 409 17.03 -9.54 29.29
N ILE A 410 17.33 -8.88 28.16
CA ILE A 410 16.35 -8.04 27.48
C ILE A 410 15.23 -8.84 26.80
N ASP A 411 15.45 -10.11 26.48
CA ASP A 411 14.46 -11.02 25.93
C ASP A 411 13.46 -11.53 26.99
N GLU A 412 13.84 -11.47 28.28
CA GLU A 412 12.95 -11.75 29.42
C GLU A 412 12.15 -10.53 29.89
N MET A 413 12.37 -9.35 29.30
CA MET A 413 11.64 -8.12 29.63
C MET A 413 10.54 -7.83 28.61
N THR A 414 9.53 -7.06 29.02
CA THR A 414 8.62 -6.45 28.06
C THR A 414 9.36 -5.36 27.28
N ARG A 415 9.21 -5.35 25.92
CA ARG A 415 9.82 -4.32 25.07
C ARG A 415 9.42 -2.91 25.48
N LYS A 416 8.16 -2.75 25.91
CA LYS A 416 7.65 -1.46 26.41
C LYS A 416 8.46 -0.96 27.61
N SER A 417 8.74 -1.81 28.60
CA SER A 417 9.50 -1.41 29.78
C SER A 417 10.98 -1.19 29.46
N LEU A 418 11.58 -2.01 28.59
CA LEU A 418 12.95 -1.79 28.12
C LEU A 418 13.08 -0.43 27.42
N ARG A 419 12.25 -0.18 26.40
CA ARG A 419 12.28 1.04 25.60
C ARG A 419 11.95 2.30 26.38
N SER A 420 11.09 2.23 27.40
CA SER A 420 10.78 3.38 28.29
C SER A 420 11.96 3.81 29.17
N ASN A 421 12.94 2.95 29.37
CA ASN A 421 14.17 3.25 30.11
C ASN A 421 15.27 3.88 29.23
N TYR A 422 15.03 4.01 27.90
CA TYR A 422 15.94 4.69 26.98
C TYR A 422 15.33 5.99 26.44
N GLY A 423 16.11 7.05 26.41
CA GLY A 423 15.83 8.28 25.66
C GLY A 423 16.66 8.30 24.39
N MET A 424 16.00 8.44 23.25
CA MET A 424 16.65 8.33 21.95
C MET A 424 16.57 9.64 21.18
N VAL A 425 17.71 10.17 20.75
CA VAL A 425 17.82 11.30 19.82
C VAL A 425 18.59 10.83 18.61
N LEU A 426 17.89 10.66 17.48
CA LEU A 426 18.46 10.20 16.22
C LEU A 426 19.01 11.36 15.37
N GLN A 427 19.83 11.03 14.38
CA GLN A 427 20.27 11.92 13.34
C GLN A 427 19.09 12.49 12.55
N GLU A 428 18.15 11.64 12.15
CA GLU A 428 16.92 12.05 11.50
C GLU A 428 15.92 12.57 12.53
N THR A 429 15.57 13.84 12.40
CA THR A 429 14.60 14.49 13.29
C THR A 429 13.19 14.26 12.79
N TRP A 430 12.44 13.38 13.43
CA TRP A 430 11.04 13.17 13.09
C TRP A 430 10.13 14.00 13.99
N LEU A 431 9.25 14.79 13.35
CA LEU A 431 8.19 15.57 14.00
C LEU A 431 6.85 15.22 13.36
N ARG A 432 5.87 14.93 14.22
CA ARG A 432 4.50 14.66 13.80
C ARG A 432 3.80 15.96 13.37
N SER A 433 2.94 15.89 12.37
CA SER A 433 1.98 16.96 12.09
C SER A 433 1.10 17.21 13.32
N GLY A 434 1.04 18.47 13.78
CA GLY A 434 0.36 18.86 15.01
C GLY A 434 1.04 20.05 15.67
N THR A 435 0.69 20.35 16.93
CA THR A 435 1.30 21.45 17.67
C THR A 435 2.71 21.09 18.17
N ILE A 436 3.53 22.10 18.44
CA ILE A 436 4.83 21.93 19.10
C ILE A 436 4.63 21.27 20.47
N ARG A 437 3.60 21.64 21.21
CA ARG A 437 3.22 21.03 22.49
C ARG A 437 3.02 19.54 22.37
N GLU A 438 2.18 19.07 21.43
CA GLU A 438 1.92 17.65 21.19
C GLU A 438 3.19 16.89 20.81
N ASN A 439 4.10 17.52 20.06
CA ASN A 439 5.37 16.93 19.72
C ASN A 439 6.31 16.77 20.91
N ILE A 440 6.34 17.73 21.83
CA ILE A 440 7.15 17.67 23.05
C ILE A 440 6.58 16.63 24.03
N THR A 441 5.26 16.62 24.22
CA THR A 441 4.59 15.75 25.22
C THR A 441 4.39 14.31 24.74
N MET A 442 4.86 13.94 23.55
CA MET A 442 4.65 12.60 22.97
C MET A 442 5.08 11.45 23.89
N GLY A 443 6.15 11.62 24.68
CA GLY A 443 6.62 10.62 25.64
C GLY A 443 5.99 10.74 27.05
N LYS A 444 5.36 11.89 27.35
CA LYS A 444 4.69 12.19 28.63
C LYS A 444 3.46 13.06 28.41
N PRO A 445 2.31 12.47 27.99
CA PRO A 445 1.11 13.22 27.60
C PRO A 445 0.48 14.02 28.75
N ASP A 446 0.71 13.61 29.99
CA ASP A 446 0.22 14.22 31.24
C ASP A 446 1.17 15.29 31.84
N ALA A 447 2.17 15.72 31.06
CA ALA A 447 3.11 16.74 31.52
C ALA A 447 2.43 18.10 31.77
N THR A 448 2.79 18.74 32.89
CA THR A 448 2.28 20.08 33.21
C THR A 448 2.95 21.14 32.34
N GLU A 449 2.33 22.32 32.26
CA GLU A 449 2.87 23.47 31.48
C GLU A 449 4.27 23.87 32.02
N GLU A 450 4.45 23.83 33.34
CA GLU A 450 5.73 24.15 33.97
C GLU A 450 6.82 23.15 33.59
N GLU A 451 6.50 21.84 33.52
CA GLU A 451 7.43 20.79 33.09
C GLU A 451 7.83 20.97 31.62
N ILE A 452 6.86 21.25 30.75
CA ILE A 452 7.10 21.50 29.32
C ILE A 452 8.05 22.69 29.13
N ILE A 453 7.75 23.82 29.80
CA ILE A 453 8.58 25.03 29.74
C ILE A 453 9.98 24.79 30.34
N ALA A 454 10.08 24.06 31.44
CA ALA A 454 11.36 23.70 32.05
C ALA A 454 12.24 22.85 31.12
N ALA A 455 11.65 21.82 30.50
CA ALA A 455 12.35 20.98 29.50
C ALA A 455 12.79 21.80 28.29
N ALA A 456 11.92 22.68 27.76
CA ALA A 456 12.23 23.54 26.64
C ALA A 456 13.30 24.60 26.94
N LYS A 457 13.36 25.10 28.18
CA LYS A 457 14.47 25.97 28.63
C LYS A 457 15.78 25.20 28.75
N ALA A 458 15.72 24.00 29.30
CA ALA A 458 16.90 23.15 29.48
C ALA A 458 17.52 22.73 28.14
N SER A 459 16.71 22.51 27.12
CA SER A 459 17.13 22.19 25.74
C SER A 459 17.44 23.41 24.87
N HIS A 460 17.28 24.63 25.37
CA HIS A 460 17.36 25.90 24.61
C HIS A 460 16.28 26.10 23.54
N ALA A 461 15.22 25.28 23.52
CA ALA A 461 14.11 25.40 22.55
C ALA A 461 13.15 26.55 22.87
N HIS A 462 12.93 26.87 24.16
CA HIS A 462 11.98 27.89 24.63
C HIS A 462 12.14 29.22 23.92
N SER A 463 13.37 29.66 23.68
CA SER A 463 13.67 30.98 23.11
C SER A 463 13.17 31.15 21.68
N PHE A 464 13.20 30.11 20.87
CA PHE A 464 12.64 30.19 19.50
C PHE A 464 11.14 29.88 19.49
N ILE A 465 10.66 28.94 20.31
CA ILE A 465 9.22 28.62 20.40
C ILE A 465 8.43 29.86 20.76
N LYS A 466 8.87 30.66 21.76
CA LYS A 466 8.19 31.89 22.19
C LYS A 466 8.10 32.96 21.07
N ARG A 467 8.97 32.90 20.05
CA ARG A 467 8.95 33.84 18.91
C ARG A 467 8.00 33.41 17.80
N LEU A 468 7.48 32.21 17.84
CA LEU A 468 6.50 31.75 16.87
C LEU A 468 5.13 32.38 17.17
N PRO A 469 4.28 32.58 16.14
CA PRO A 469 3.01 33.32 16.27
C PRO A 469 2.08 32.79 17.37
N LYS A 470 2.05 31.47 17.59
CA LYS A 470 1.22 30.82 18.64
C LYS A 470 2.06 30.11 19.70
N GLY A 471 3.37 30.40 19.77
CA GLY A 471 4.25 29.76 20.77
C GLY A 471 4.20 28.23 20.70
N TYR A 472 3.94 27.57 21.84
CA TYR A 472 3.82 26.11 21.94
C TYR A 472 2.64 25.52 21.15
N ASP A 473 1.60 26.30 20.88
CA ASP A 473 0.42 25.86 20.14
C ASP A 473 0.54 26.15 18.62
N THR A 474 1.75 26.51 18.17
CA THR A 474 2.06 26.62 16.75
C THR A 474 1.97 25.24 16.10
N VAL A 475 1.12 25.12 15.07
CA VAL A 475 0.97 23.91 14.27
C VAL A 475 2.13 23.81 13.29
N ILE A 476 2.79 22.67 13.27
CA ILE A 476 3.83 22.32 12.31
C ILE A 476 3.32 21.21 11.41
N SER A 477 3.68 21.25 10.13
CA SER A 477 3.42 20.19 9.18
C SER A 477 4.36 19.01 9.41
N GLU A 478 4.12 17.91 8.74
CA GLU A 478 5.00 16.76 8.69
C GLU A 478 6.45 17.22 8.38
N ASP A 479 7.42 16.61 9.01
CA ASP A 479 8.84 17.00 8.96
C ASP A 479 9.17 18.42 9.47
N GLY A 480 8.26 19.04 10.25
CA GLY A 480 8.51 20.30 10.93
C GLY A 480 8.40 21.56 10.06
N GLY A 481 7.99 21.44 8.79
CA GLY A 481 7.66 22.59 7.93
C GLY A 481 8.76 23.67 7.83
N SER A 482 8.46 24.88 8.32
CA SER A 482 9.37 26.04 8.26
C SER A 482 10.48 26.05 9.31
N LEU A 483 10.56 25.05 10.18
CA LEU A 483 11.61 24.98 11.21
C LEU A 483 12.98 24.61 10.59
N SER A 484 14.05 25.28 11.04
CA SER A 484 15.40 24.87 10.66
C SER A 484 15.77 23.50 11.25
N GLN A 485 16.71 22.80 10.64
CA GLN A 485 17.16 21.48 11.11
C GLN A 485 17.60 21.51 12.58
N GLY A 486 18.31 22.55 13.02
CA GLY A 486 18.70 22.74 14.42
C GLY A 486 17.49 22.96 15.36
N GLN A 487 16.44 23.68 14.92
CA GLN A 487 15.21 23.85 15.69
C GLN A 487 14.46 22.52 15.85
N LYS A 488 14.37 21.72 14.78
CA LYS A 488 13.78 20.37 14.83
C LYS A 488 14.53 19.49 15.83
N GLN A 489 15.86 19.50 15.79
CA GLN A 489 16.67 18.71 16.71
C GLN A 489 16.49 19.16 18.16
N LEU A 490 16.43 20.48 18.43
CA LEU A 490 16.13 20.99 19.76
C LEU A 490 14.75 20.55 20.28
N LEU A 491 13.72 20.40 19.43
CA LEU A 491 12.42 19.84 19.81
C LEU A 491 12.53 18.35 20.15
N CYS A 492 13.26 17.56 19.36
CA CYS A 492 13.51 16.15 19.67
C CYS A 492 14.27 15.98 21.01
N ILE A 493 15.26 16.84 21.28
CA ILE A 493 15.97 16.89 22.56
C ILE A 493 14.98 17.27 23.70
N THR A 494 14.10 18.25 23.48
CA THR A 494 13.11 18.67 24.48
C THR A 494 12.18 17.51 24.86
N ARG A 495 11.76 16.71 23.88
CA ARG A 495 10.94 15.50 24.09
C ARG A 495 11.64 14.52 25.05
N VAL A 496 12.91 14.26 24.85
CA VAL A 496 13.69 13.36 25.73
C VAL A 496 13.94 14.01 27.10
N MET A 497 14.23 15.33 27.15
CA MET A 497 14.41 16.05 28.41
C MET A 497 13.15 16.09 29.29
N LEU A 498 11.96 16.01 28.70
CA LEU A 498 10.71 15.98 29.46
C LEU A 498 10.54 14.64 30.22
N CYS A 499 11.00 13.53 29.61
CA CYS A 499 10.91 12.18 30.20
C CYS A 499 12.12 11.83 31.06
N LEU A 500 13.30 12.28 30.68
CA LEU A 500 14.62 12.05 31.33
C LEU A 500 14.82 10.61 31.82
N PRO A 501 14.82 9.59 30.95
CA PRO A 501 15.06 8.20 31.36
C PRO A 501 16.50 7.99 31.83
N PRO A 502 16.79 6.87 32.55
CA PRO A 502 18.11 6.59 33.10
C PRO A 502 19.19 6.30 32.05
N MET A 503 18.83 5.90 30.85
CA MET A 503 19.74 5.60 29.77
C MET A 503 19.44 6.43 28.52
N LEU A 504 20.46 6.78 27.76
CA LEU A 504 20.37 7.64 26.58
C LEU A 504 21.06 7.00 25.39
N ILE A 505 20.48 7.18 24.21
CA ILE A 505 21.08 6.89 22.91
C ILE A 505 21.08 8.18 22.10
N LEU A 506 22.25 8.68 21.75
CA LEU A 506 22.44 9.96 21.07
C LEU A 506 23.20 9.78 19.78
N ASP A 507 22.67 10.30 18.67
CA ASP A 507 23.36 10.35 17.39
C ASP A 507 23.73 11.82 17.07
N GLU A 508 25.03 12.10 17.00
CA GLU A 508 25.58 13.47 16.92
C GLU A 508 25.72 14.03 15.50
N ALA A 509 25.11 13.48 14.49
CA ALA A 509 25.23 14.01 13.14
C ALA A 509 24.60 15.40 13.01
N THR A 510 25.43 16.45 13.00
CA THR A 510 25.03 17.87 12.96
C THR A 510 25.58 18.61 11.74
N SER A 511 25.90 17.91 10.66
CA SER A 511 26.60 18.46 9.48
C SER A 511 25.89 19.61 8.75
N SER A 512 24.60 19.87 9.08
CA SER A 512 23.77 20.88 8.39
C SER A 512 23.24 21.96 9.34
N ILE A 513 23.86 22.17 10.52
CA ILE A 513 23.39 23.08 11.56
C ILE A 513 24.34 24.26 11.71
N ASP A 514 23.81 25.47 11.89
CA ASP A 514 24.64 26.63 12.18
C ASP A 514 25.38 26.51 13.52
N THR A 515 26.58 27.07 13.61
CA THR A 515 27.49 26.94 14.76
C THR A 515 26.84 27.39 16.08
N ARG A 516 25.98 28.43 16.06
CA ARG A 516 25.35 28.93 17.28
C ARG A 516 24.29 27.97 17.83
N THR A 517 23.50 27.37 16.96
CA THR A 517 22.51 26.37 17.35
C THR A 517 23.20 25.08 17.75
N GLU A 518 24.30 24.76 17.10
CA GLU A 518 25.12 23.62 17.43
C GLU A 518 25.66 23.65 18.87
N ILE A 519 26.19 24.79 19.34
CA ILE A 519 26.64 24.98 20.73
C ILE A 519 25.48 24.68 21.69
N LYS A 520 24.27 25.16 21.43
CA LYS A 520 23.10 24.91 22.27
C LYS A 520 22.72 23.45 22.33
N ILE A 521 22.81 22.73 21.21
CA ILE A 521 22.58 21.28 21.13
C ILE A 521 23.59 20.54 22.00
N GLN A 522 24.88 20.92 21.93
CA GLN A 522 25.93 20.32 22.77
C GLN A 522 25.70 20.55 24.26
N GLU A 523 25.38 21.79 24.65
CA GLU A 523 25.02 22.10 26.04
C GLU A 523 23.81 21.30 26.53
N ALA A 524 22.80 21.10 25.66
CA ALA A 524 21.63 20.31 25.97
C ALA A 524 21.99 18.82 26.14
N PHE A 525 22.81 18.26 25.27
CA PHE A 525 23.33 16.89 25.39
C PHE A 525 24.13 16.71 26.68
N ALA A 526 25.06 17.61 26.99
CA ALA A 526 25.85 17.54 28.21
C ALA A 526 24.97 17.54 29.48
N ARG A 527 23.89 18.34 29.51
CA ARG A 527 22.90 18.33 30.61
C ARG A 527 22.14 17.03 30.69
N MET A 528 21.70 16.46 29.55
CA MET A 528 20.98 15.19 29.53
C MET A 528 21.83 14.03 30.04
N MET A 529 23.08 13.96 29.61
CA MET A 529 23.99 12.88 29.96
C MET A 529 24.42 12.86 31.43
N LYS A 530 24.30 13.97 32.16
CA LYS A 530 24.79 14.09 33.54
C LYS A 530 24.13 13.03 34.44
N GLY A 531 24.94 12.08 34.96
CA GLY A 531 24.50 11.01 35.85
C GLY A 531 23.66 9.92 35.18
N ARG A 532 23.74 9.79 33.83
CA ARG A 532 23.02 8.78 33.04
C ARG A 532 23.94 8.01 32.15
N THR A 533 23.66 6.72 32.01
CA THR A 533 24.36 5.89 31.03
C THR A 533 24.01 6.34 29.61
N SER A 534 25.03 6.65 28.81
CA SER A 534 24.82 7.25 27.50
C SER A 534 25.62 6.54 26.44
N PHE A 535 24.95 6.06 25.38
CA PHE A 535 25.55 5.53 24.16
C PHE A 535 25.52 6.63 23.09
N ILE A 536 26.67 7.04 22.59
CA ILE A 536 26.81 8.18 21.71
C ILE A 536 27.48 7.75 20.41
N VAL A 537 26.78 7.84 19.30
CA VAL A 537 27.43 7.74 17.99
C VAL A 537 28.18 9.05 17.76
N ALA A 538 29.46 9.02 18.08
CA ALA A 538 30.27 10.22 18.17
C ALA A 538 30.90 10.57 16.81
N HIS A 539 30.59 11.77 16.35
CA HIS A 539 31.18 12.40 15.17
C HIS A 539 32.09 13.59 15.54
N ARG A 540 32.26 13.86 16.85
CA ARG A 540 33.01 15.01 17.38
C ARG A 540 34.10 14.59 18.34
N LEU A 541 35.19 15.30 18.21
CA LEU A 541 36.35 15.08 19.05
C LEU A 541 36.08 15.32 20.54
N SER A 542 35.33 16.38 20.89
CA SER A 542 35.00 16.71 22.29
C SER A 542 34.24 15.56 22.97
N THR A 543 33.25 15.01 22.32
CA THR A 543 32.46 13.90 22.85
C THR A 543 33.29 12.63 23.00
N ILE A 544 34.17 12.34 22.04
CA ILE A 544 35.04 11.17 22.09
C ILE A 544 36.02 11.28 23.27
N ARG A 545 36.62 12.47 23.49
CA ARG A 545 37.60 12.69 24.57
C ARG A 545 36.99 12.61 25.97
N GLU A 546 35.71 13.01 26.12
CA GLU A 546 35.01 13.02 27.40
C GLU A 546 34.31 11.67 27.72
N ALA A 547 34.41 10.69 26.84
CA ALA A 547 33.80 9.38 27.04
C ALA A 547 34.63 8.54 28.04
N ASP A 548 33.90 7.81 28.91
CA ASP A 548 34.49 6.85 29.84
C ASP A 548 34.98 5.60 29.12
N ILE A 549 34.26 5.22 28.05
CA ILE A 549 34.58 4.08 27.19
C ILE A 549 34.43 4.53 25.73
N ILE A 550 35.43 4.27 24.91
CA ILE A 550 35.39 4.41 23.46
C ILE A 550 35.33 3.01 22.86
N LEU A 551 34.28 2.74 22.10
CA LEU A 551 34.13 1.52 21.29
C LEU A 551 34.52 1.84 19.87
N VAL A 552 35.63 1.26 19.41
CA VAL A 552 36.11 1.43 18.04
C VAL A 552 35.60 0.27 17.20
N MET A 553 34.69 0.58 16.30
CA MET A 553 34.02 -0.43 15.46
C MET A 553 34.61 -0.44 14.05
N ARG A 554 34.82 -1.64 13.53
CA ARG A 554 35.21 -1.89 12.14
C ARG A 554 34.59 -3.20 11.67
N ASP A 555 33.97 -3.18 10.49
CA ASP A 555 33.37 -4.36 9.85
C ASP A 555 32.43 -5.14 10.80
N GLY A 556 31.64 -4.40 11.59
CA GLY A 556 30.67 -4.94 12.54
C GLY A 556 31.22 -5.30 13.93
N ASN A 557 32.51 -5.34 14.11
CA ASN A 557 33.13 -5.80 15.36
C ASN A 557 33.81 -4.67 16.14
N ILE A 558 33.96 -4.85 17.47
CA ILE A 558 34.83 -4.01 18.28
C ILE A 558 36.28 -4.44 18.00
N VAL A 559 37.05 -3.54 17.40
CA VAL A 559 38.49 -3.78 17.16
C VAL A 559 39.37 -3.24 18.29
N GLU A 560 38.89 -2.19 18.98
CA GLU A 560 39.56 -1.59 20.14
C GLU A 560 38.54 -1.05 21.13
N GLN A 561 38.86 -1.12 22.42
CA GLN A 561 38.08 -0.56 23.50
C GLN A 561 39.01 0.05 24.56
N GLY A 562 38.65 1.21 25.10
CA GLY A 562 39.44 1.87 26.15
C GLY A 562 39.13 3.36 26.24
N LYS A 563 39.95 4.10 26.99
CA LYS A 563 39.90 5.56 27.09
C LYS A 563 40.66 6.21 25.95
N HIS A 564 40.40 7.49 25.71
CA HIS A 564 41.04 8.27 24.65
C HIS A 564 42.56 8.18 24.66
N GLU A 565 43.21 8.43 25.81
CA GLU A 565 44.65 8.43 25.96
C GLU A 565 45.24 7.02 25.75
N GLU A 566 44.62 6.00 26.37
CA GLU A 566 45.04 4.60 26.24
C GLU A 566 45.03 4.11 24.78
N LEU A 567 43.96 4.50 24.01
CA LEU A 567 43.84 4.10 22.63
C LEU A 567 44.79 4.85 21.70
N LEU A 568 45.16 6.08 22.02
CA LEU A 568 46.19 6.81 21.30
C LEU A 568 47.58 6.20 21.52
N GLU A 569 47.92 5.83 22.78
CA GLU A 569 49.18 5.18 23.12
C GLU A 569 49.38 3.83 22.42
N LYS A 570 48.26 3.05 22.25
CA LYS A 570 48.28 1.79 21.52
C LYS A 570 48.65 1.96 20.03
N ASN A 571 48.52 3.16 19.49
CA ASN A 571 48.81 3.51 18.09
C ASN A 571 48.10 2.57 17.08
N GLY A 572 46.90 2.10 17.42
CA GLY A 572 46.12 1.16 16.67
C GLY A 572 45.21 1.80 15.62
N PHE A 573 44.04 1.19 15.38
CA PHE A 573 43.06 1.68 14.43
C PHE A 573 42.44 3.01 14.88
N TYR A 574 42.19 3.17 16.18
CA TYR A 574 41.70 4.43 16.75
C TYR A 574 42.65 5.59 16.50
N ALA A 575 43.92 5.41 16.76
CA ALA A 575 44.93 6.46 16.54
C ALA A 575 45.02 6.86 15.06
N LYS A 576 44.89 5.90 14.14
CA LYS A 576 44.85 6.19 12.69
C LYS A 576 43.59 6.96 12.32
N LEU A 577 42.39 6.56 12.83
CA LEU A 577 41.12 7.23 12.63
C LEU A 577 41.17 8.67 13.16
N TYR A 578 41.68 8.84 14.37
CA TYR A 578 41.86 10.13 15.02
C TYR A 578 42.76 11.06 14.20
N ASN A 579 43.94 10.59 13.80
CA ASN A 579 44.90 11.37 13.03
C ASN A 579 44.36 11.75 11.64
N SER A 580 43.55 10.89 11.03
CA SER A 580 42.96 11.16 9.70
C SER A 580 41.79 12.15 9.74
N GLN A 581 41.02 12.19 10.82
CA GLN A 581 39.81 13.02 10.94
C GLN A 581 40.01 14.30 11.75
N PHE A 582 40.89 14.30 12.76
CA PHE A 582 40.97 15.33 13.78
C PHE A 582 42.36 15.93 14.01
N ALA A 583 43.42 15.27 13.61
CA ALA A 583 44.76 15.83 13.69
C ALA A 583 45.05 16.66 12.43
N LYS A 584 44.78 17.95 12.51
CA LYS A 584 45.32 18.99 11.61
C LYS A 584 46.20 19.91 12.39
#